data_e1f9cba136dcb8041a4df2ab5152185c
#
_entry.id   e1f9cba136dcb8041a4df2ab5152185c
#
_cell.length_a   1.000
_cell.length_b   1.000
_cell.length_c   1.000
_cell.angle_alpha   90.00
_cell.angle_beta   90.00
_cell.angle_gamma   90.00
#
_symmetry.space_group_name_H-M   'P 1'
#
loop_
_entity.id
_entity.type
_entity.pdbx_description
1 polymer ?
#
loop_
_entity_poly.entity_id
_entity_poly.type
_entity_poly.pdbx_seq_one_letter_code
_entity_poly.pdbx_strand_id
1 'polypeptide(L)'
;MKKVLVLGAGLVAKPMVEYFLDKGYGLLIASPMKDRADEMINGNPLGSSLDWSMDDPATLDRLVGEYDITVSLLPYKYHADVARVCLKHKKNLVTTSYVQPQMMALDEAAKDAGVLFLNELGLDPGIDHMTAMKIIDYVHLNGGLVEGFYSLCGALPAPEAADNPMGYKFTWSPRGVILASRNNALYLKNGKETYIDAVNLFKDRFSYRFPNFGELEVYPNRDSISYTEIYGIPKTRTMYRGTLRYKGWCESLDAMKSIGMLDEKVTNYEGKTYLDFLSKQAGIDKKDLRIKLAARLGADEASAAMKSFEFLGFFENEKLNYREATASEITSDRMISRMMLGENEKDVVLLQHIVKASYTNGTGEVIRSTMVDYGSPSTNTAISRTVALPAAIATRLILEGKIMLSGVYRPVLPQIYIPILNELRHLGIEMSEEYGLPVESFELMPE
;
A
#
# COMPACT_ATOMS: atom_id res chain seq x y z
N MET A 1 26.22 15.74 -14.41
CA MET A 1 25.19 15.59 -13.35
C MET A 1 24.18 14.57 -13.83
N LYS A 2 23.88 13.54 -13.02
CA LYS A 2 22.85 12.55 -13.34
C LYS A 2 21.47 13.15 -13.21
N LYS A 3 20.52 12.70 -14.06
CA LYS A 3 19.15 13.23 -14.15
C LYS A 3 18.11 12.13 -13.90
N VAL A 4 17.14 12.42 -13.04
CA VAL A 4 16.04 11.54 -12.68
C VAL A 4 14.72 12.07 -13.26
N LEU A 5 13.97 11.22 -13.95
CA LEU A 5 12.59 11.48 -14.35
C LEU A 5 11.64 10.84 -13.33
N VAL A 6 10.80 11.64 -12.69
CA VAL A 6 9.72 11.16 -11.82
C VAL A 6 8.38 11.36 -12.51
N LEU A 7 7.63 10.29 -12.69
CA LEU A 7 6.29 10.32 -13.27
C LEU A 7 5.25 10.25 -12.14
N GLY A 8 4.58 11.37 -11.89
CA GLY A 8 3.54 11.53 -10.88
C GLY A 8 3.96 12.39 -9.68
N ALA A 9 3.08 13.30 -9.24
CA ALA A 9 3.21 14.19 -8.09
C ALA A 9 2.13 13.92 -7.03
N GLY A 10 1.88 12.63 -6.72
CA GLY A 10 0.87 12.19 -5.76
C GLY A 10 1.21 12.47 -4.29
N LEU A 11 0.36 12.01 -3.37
CA LEU A 11 0.47 12.23 -1.93
C LEU A 11 1.81 11.75 -1.32
N VAL A 12 2.46 10.77 -1.93
CA VAL A 12 3.68 10.15 -1.41
C VAL A 12 4.97 10.62 -2.11
N ALA A 13 4.92 11.54 -3.07
CA ALA A 13 6.08 11.86 -3.90
C ALA A 13 7.12 12.78 -3.20
N LYS A 14 6.69 13.65 -2.29
CA LYS A 14 7.52 14.73 -1.73
C LYS A 14 8.85 14.27 -1.12
N PRO A 15 8.92 13.25 -0.24
CA PRO A 15 10.19 12.83 0.33
C PRO A 15 11.21 12.33 -0.69
N MET A 16 10.76 11.76 -1.81
CA MET A 16 11.62 11.36 -2.93
C MET A 16 12.20 12.59 -3.66
N VAL A 17 11.37 13.60 -3.89
CA VAL A 17 11.78 14.85 -4.53
C VAL A 17 12.86 15.55 -3.69
N GLU A 18 12.60 15.73 -2.40
CA GLU A 18 13.56 16.31 -1.45
C GLU A 18 14.87 15.51 -1.44
N TYR A 19 14.78 14.17 -1.34
CA TYR A 19 15.95 13.31 -1.35
C TYR A 19 16.83 13.49 -2.59
N PHE A 20 16.25 13.53 -3.79
CA PHE A 20 17.05 13.71 -5.01
C PHE A 20 17.68 15.10 -5.10
N LEU A 21 16.95 16.14 -4.75
CA LEU A 21 17.46 17.52 -4.76
C LEU A 21 18.59 17.71 -3.73
N ASP A 22 18.44 17.16 -2.52
CA ASP A 22 19.48 17.20 -1.48
C ASP A 22 20.75 16.43 -1.88
N LYS A 23 20.61 15.35 -2.65
CA LYS A 23 21.73 14.57 -3.19
C LYS A 23 22.33 15.18 -4.46
N GLY A 24 21.82 16.30 -4.96
CA GLY A 24 22.37 17.04 -6.11
C GLY A 24 22.04 16.43 -7.47
N TYR A 25 20.96 15.67 -7.59
CA TYR A 25 20.47 15.16 -8.87
C TYR A 25 19.63 16.18 -9.61
N GLY A 26 19.77 16.26 -10.94
CA GLY A 26 18.81 16.97 -11.77
C GLY A 26 17.49 16.21 -11.80
N LEU A 27 16.37 16.89 -11.59
CA LEU A 27 15.05 16.26 -11.42
C LEU A 27 14.01 16.89 -12.34
N LEU A 28 13.25 16.07 -13.06
CA LEU A 28 11.98 16.46 -13.68
C LEU A 28 10.84 15.67 -13.07
N ILE A 29 9.79 16.37 -12.67
CA ILE A 29 8.52 15.74 -12.26
C ILE A 29 7.50 16.00 -13.39
N ALA A 30 7.05 14.93 -14.04
CA ALA A 30 6.00 14.99 -15.06
C ALA A 30 4.67 14.48 -14.46
N SER A 31 3.67 15.35 -14.39
CA SER A 31 2.38 15.05 -13.74
C SER A 31 1.31 16.04 -14.18
N PRO A 32 0.01 15.65 -14.27
CA PRO A 32 -1.08 16.60 -14.45
C PRO A 32 -1.30 17.49 -13.21
N MET A 33 -0.67 17.18 -12.08
CA MET A 33 -0.67 17.99 -10.86
C MET A 33 0.60 18.87 -10.81
N LYS A 34 0.80 19.71 -11.84
CA LYS A 34 2.01 20.52 -12.00
C LYS A 34 2.24 21.45 -10.81
N ASP A 35 1.21 22.15 -10.34
CA ASP A 35 1.32 23.08 -9.21
C ASP A 35 1.87 22.39 -7.96
N ARG A 36 1.41 21.17 -7.69
CA ARG A 36 1.91 20.36 -6.60
C ARG A 36 3.36 19.92 -6.80
N ALA A 37 3.75 19.61 -8.03
CA ALA A 37 5.15 19.32 -8.35
C ALA A 37 6.04 20.56 -8.10
N ASP A 38 5.58 21.76 -8.48
CA ASP A 38 6.28 23.03 -8.22
C ASP A 38 6.43 23.30 -6.71
N GLU A 39 5.39 23.05 -5.92
CA GLU A 39 5.46 23.14 -4.45
C GLU A 39 6.51 22.19 -3.85
N MET A 40 6.59 20.94 -4.33
CA MET A 40 7.59 19.97 -3.87
C MET A 40 9.02 20.38 -4.24
N ILE A 41 9.22 20.97 -5.41
CA ILE A 41 10.52 21.46 -5.89
C ILE A 41 10.94 22.71 -5.11
N ASN A 42 9.99 23.52 -4.69
CA ASN A 42 10.18 24.72 -3.87
C ASN A 42 11.29 25.66 -4.40
N GLY A 43 11.30 25.89 -5.70
CA GLY A 43 12.27 26.79 -6.34
C GLY A 43 13.71 26.28 -6.41
N ASN A 44 13.98 25.03 -6.08
CA ASN A 44 15.31 24.44 -6.18
C ASN A 44 15.77 24.41 -7.66
N PRO A 45 16.94 24.97 -8.00
CA PRO A 45 17.41 25.10 -9.39
C PRO A 45 17.70 23.75 -10.08
N LEU A 46 17.81 22.67 -9.33
CA LEU A 46 18.00 21.31 -9.87
C LEU A 46 16.68 20.64 -10.25
N GLY A 47 15.54 21.17 -9.79
CA GLY A 47 14.21 20.63 -10.04
C GLY A 47 13.47 21.39 -11.15
N SER A 48 12.67 20.68 -11.90
CA SER A 48 11.69 21.22 -12.86
C SER A 48 10.43 20.39 -12.88
N SER A 49 9.32 20.97 -13.31
CA SER A 49 8.03 20.30 -13.45
C SER A 49 7.49 20.43 -14.87
N LEU A 50 6.67 19.45 -15.27
CA LEU A 50 5.98 19.47 -16.55
C LEU A 50 4.53 19.00 -16.33
N ASP A 51 3.58 19.77 -16.86
CA ASP A 51 2.20 19.33 -17.00
C ASP A 51 2.14 18.24 -18.08
N TRP A 52 1.87 17.01 -17.65
CA TRP A 52 1.90 15.85 -18.54
C TRP A 52 1.01 14.72 -17.98
N SER A 53 0.35 13.99 -18.89
CA SER A 53 -0.38 12.76 -18.57
C SER A 53 -0.01 11.63 -19.54
N MET A 54 -0.46 10.41 -19.23
CA MET A 54 -0.27 9.23 -20.09
C MET A 54 -0.98 9.33 -21.44
N ASP A 55 -1.81 10.34 -21.65
CA ASP A 55 -2.49 10.60 -22.94
C ASP A 55 -1.53 11.25 -23.98
N ASP A 56 -0.33 11.66 -23.55
CA ASP A 56 0.75 12.14 -24.42
C ASP A 56 1.97 11.18 -24.40
N PRO A 57 1.89 10.08 -25.16
CA PRO A 57 2.97 9.08 -25.23
C PRO A 57 4.22 9.61 -25.95
N ALA A 58 4.08 10.62 -26.83
CA ALA A 58 5.23 11.20 -27.54
C ALA A 58 6.15 11.96 -26.58
N THR A 59 5.57 12.73 -25.67
CA THR A 59 6.36 13.39 -24.60
C THR A 59 7.00 12.37 -23.67
N LEU A 60 6.31 11.29 -23.28
CA LEU A 60 6.91 10.21 -22.48
C LEU A 60 8.15 9.63 -23.18
N ASP A 61 8.04 9.30 -24.46
CA ASP A 61 9.13 8.72 -25.25
C ASP A 61 10.36 9.64 -25.27
N ARG A 62 10.16 10.94 -25.50
CA ARG A 62 11.22 11.94 -25.47
C ARG A 62 11.86 12.06 -24.09
N LEU A 63 11.05 12.19 -23.02
CA LEU A 63 11.54 12.38 -21.66
C LEU A 63 12.38 11.18 -21.18
N VAL A 64 11.90 9.96 -21.39
CA VAL A 64 12.64 8.74 -21.02
C VAL A 64 13.99 8.69 -21.75
N GLY A 65 14.07 9.13 -23.01
CA GLY A 65 15.33 9.23 -23.76
C GLY A 65 16.32 10.23 -23.17
N GLU A 66 15.84 11.36 -22.65
CA GLU A 66 16.66 12.48 -22.15
C GLU A 66 17.20 12.28 -20.72
N TYR A 67 16.60 11.39 -19.92
CA TYR A 67 16.95 11.18 -18.51
C TYR A 67 17.73 9.87 -18.30
N ASP A 68 18.52 9.78 -17.23
CA ASP A 68 19.35 8.62 -16.94
C ASP A 68 18.54 7.43 -16.38
N ILE A 69 17.47 7.71 -15.63
CA ILE A 69 16.59 6.73 -15.00
C ILE A 69 15.18 7.31 -14.85
N THR A 70 14.19 6.42 -14.87
CA THR A 70 12.78 6.77 -14.63
C THR A 70 12.27 6.15 -13.34
N VAL A 71 11.57 6.95 -12.53
CA VAL A 71 10.79 6.48 -11.38
C VAL A 71 9.32 6.70 -11.68
N SER A 72 8.51 5.65 -11.62
CA SER A 72 7.08 5.74 -11.89
C SER A 72 6.27 5.59 -10.60
N LEU A 73 5.60 6.70 -10.21
CA LEU A 73 4.60 6.77 -9.13
C LEU A 73 3.17 6.85 -9.69
N LEU A 74 2.99 6.50 -10.95
CA LEU A 74 1.70 6.44 -11.62
C LEU A 74 0.83 5.30 -11.06
N PRO A 75 -0.49 5.27 -11.35
CA PRO A 75 -1.30 4.09 -11.11
C PRO A 75 -0.71 2.83 -11.76
N TYR A 76 -0.76 1.71 -11.07
CA TYR A 76 -0.08 0.44 -11.43
C TYR A 76 -0.34 -0.03 -12.87
N LYS A 77 -1.51 0.28 -13.43
CA LYS A 77 -1.89 -0.11 -14.80
C LYS A 77 -0.98 0.46 -15.89
N TYR A 78 -0.26 1.55 -15.60
CA TYR A 78 0.60 2.24 -16.58
C TYR A 78 2.08 1.80 -16.51
N HIS A 79 2.51 1.10 -15.46
CA HIS A 79 3.93 0.77 -15.27
C HIS A 79 4.51 -0.08 -16.41
N ALA A 80 3.75 -1.04 -16.95
CA ALA A 80 4.23 -1.85 -18.07
C ALA A 80 4.41 -1.04 -19.36
N ASP A 81 3.58 -0.01 -19.59
CA ASP A 81 3.72 0.88 -20.75
C ASP A 81 4.96 1.76 -20.59
N VAL A 82 5.18 2.34 -19.40
CA VAL A 82 6.42 3.06 -19.08
C VAL A 82 7.65 2.16 -19.25
N ALA A 83 7.57 0.91 -18.79
CA ALA A 83 8.68 -0.06 -18.92
C ALA A 83 9.02 -0.35 -20.39
N ARG A 84 8.03 -0.46 -21.28
CA ARG A 84 8.28 -0.63 -22.73
C ARG A 84 9.03 0.57 -23.32
N VAL A 85 8.70 1.78 -22.90
CA VAL A 85 9.42 2.98 -23.33
C VAL A 85 10.84 2.99 -22.76
N CYS A 86 11.02 2.64 -21.48
CA CYS A 86 12.34 2.50 -20.87
C CYS A 86 13.18 1.45 -21.59
N LEU A 87 12.59 0.31 -21.97
CA LEU A 87 13.26 -0.76 -22.75
C LEU A 87 13.76 -0.23 -24.10
N LYS A 88 12.92 0.50 -24.84
CA LYS A 88 13.27 1.12 -26.13
C LYS A 88 14.52 2.01 -26.02
N HIS A 89 14.60 2.81 -24.94
CA HIS A 89 15.71 3.73 -24.70
C HIS A 89 16.86 3.15 -23.85
N LYS A 90 16.80 1.87 -23.50
CA LYS A 90 17.75 1.18 -22.62
C LYS A 90 17.97 1.92 -21.30
N LYS A 91 16.86 2.29 -20.65
CA LYS A 91 16.83 3.01 -19.37
C LYS A 91 16.28 2.12 -18.28
N ASN A 92 16.81 2.26 -17.06
CA ASN A 92 16.30 1.60 -15.88
C ASN A 92 14.98 2.22 -15.41
N LEU A 93 14.14 1.42 -14.77
CA LEU A 93 12.85 1.84 -14.19
C LEU A 93 12.77 1.38 -12.74
N VAL A 94 12.28 2.27 -11.87
CA VAL A 94 11.91 1.96 -10.48
C VAL A 94 10.43 2.25 -10.27
N THR A 95 9.71 1.34 -9.59
CA THR A 95 8.31 1.52 -9.19
C THR A 95 8.06 1.08 -7.76
N THR A 96 6.99 1.62 -7.14
CA THR A 96 6.56 1.26 -5.78
C THR A 96 5.42 0.23 -5.75
N SER A 97 4.93 -0.19 -6.92
CA SER A 97 3.77 -1.07 -7.04
C SER A 97 4.14 -2.53 -7.22
N TYR A 98 3.22 -3.42 -6.88
CA TYR A 98 3.33 -4.86 -7.12
C TYR A 98 3.63 -5.18 -8.59
N VAL A 99 4.51 -6.15 -8.83
CA VAL A 99 4.80 -6.67 -10.18
C VAL A 99 3.54 -7.29 -10.77
N GLN A 100 3.11 -6.73 -11.91
CA GLN A 100 2.00 -7.28 -12.68
C GLN A 100 2.51 -8.28 -13.73
N PRO A 101 1.67 -9.23 -14.21
CA PRO A 101 2.05 -10.18 -15.25
C PRO A 101 2.64 -9.51 -16.49
N GLN A 102 2.11 -8.35 -16.90
CA GLN A 102 2.58 -7.59 -18.06
C GLN A 102 3.99 -7.00 -17.85
N MET A 103 4.36 -6.66 -16.60
CA MET A 103 5.71 -6.25 -16.24
C MET A 103 6.65 -7.45 -16.26
N MET A 104 6.25 -8.58 -15.66
CA MET A 104 7.04 -9.80 -15.61
C MET A 104 7.33 -10.36 -17.02
N ALA A 105 6.40 -10.19 -17.96
CA ALA A 105 6.60 -10.58 -19.37
C ALA A 105 7.72 -9.81 -20.08
N LEU A 106 8.24 -8.72 -19.49
CA LEU A 106 9.37 -7.95 -20.03
C LEU A 106 10.74 -8.41 -19.50
N ASP A 107 10.79 -9.43 -18.64
CA ASP A 107 12.01 -9.84 -17.92
C ASP A 107 13.15 -10.21 -18.88
N GLU A 108 12.91 -11.12 -19.83
CA GLU A 108 13.94 -11.55 -20.79
C GLU A 108 14.39 -10.38 -21.70
N ALA A 109 13.47 -9.57 -22.19
CA ALA A 109 13.81 -8.41 -23.00
C ALA A 109 14.63 -7.36 -22.21
N ALA A 110 14.33 -7.19 -20.91
CA ALA A 110 15.11 -6.31 -20.05
C ALA A 110 16.52 -6.85 -19.78
N LYS A 111 16.67 -8.17 -19.62
CA LYS A 111 17.98 -8.84 -19.52
C LYS A 111 18.81 -8.66 -20.79
N ASP A 112 18.23 -8.90 -21.95
CA ASP A 112 18.88 -8.74 -23.26
C ASP A 112 19.30 -7.29 -23.52
N ALA A 113 18.50 -6.32 -23.09
CA ALA A 113 18.80 -4.90 -23.21
C ALA A 113 19.80 -4.38 -22.16
N GLY A 114 20.13 -5.18 -21.14
CA GLY A 114 20.99 -4.81 -20.02
C GLY A 114 20.36 -3.76 -19.09
N VAL A 115 19.03 -3.74 -18.94
CA VAL A 115 18.29 -2.79 -18.10
C VAL A 115 17.62 -3.46 -16.93
N LEU A 116 17.46 -2.71 -15.83
CA LEU A 116 16.81 -3.13 -14.61
C LEU A 116 15.43 -2.47 -14.47
N PHE A 117 14.40 -3.29 -14.29
CA PHE A 117 13.08 -2.86 -13.86
C PHE A 117 12.87 -3.33 -12.42
N LEU A 118 13.14 -2.44 -11.46
CA LEU A 118 13.06 -2.73 -10.04
C LEU A 118 11.73 -2.24 -9.49
N ASN A 119 10.91 -3.18 -9.09
CA ASN A 119 9.54 -2.96 -8.65
C ASN A 119 9.41 -3.19 -7.14
N GLU A 120 8.23 -2.86 -6.60
CA GLU A 120 7.90 -3.12 -5.19
C GLU A 120 8.85 -2.40 -4.22
N LEU A 121 9.26 -1.16 -4.54
CA LEU A 121 10.14 -0.32 -3.72
C LEU A 121 9.34 0.69 -2.90
N GLY A 122 8.34 0.23 -2.15
CA GLY A 122 7.55 1.05 -1.24
C GLY A 122 7.60 0.55 0.20
N LEU A 123 6.47 0.60 0.88
CA LEU A 123 6.29 0.07 2.23
C LEU A 123 5.81 -1.39 2.19
N ASP A 124 4.62 -1.62 1.67
CA ASP A 124 3.96 -2.89 1.39
C ASP A 124 3.22 -2.73 0.03
N PRO A 125 3.94 -3.10 -1.03
CA PRO A 125 5.20 -3.86 -1.10
C PRO A 125 6.48 -2.99 -1.01
N GLY A 126 7.51 -3.51 -0.33
CA GLY A 126 8.86 -2.92 -0.33
C GLY A 126 9.63 -3.14 0.96
N ILE A 127 9.47 -2.29 1.95
CA ILE A 127 10.15 -2.45 3.26
C ILE A 127 9.77 -3.80 3.87
N ASP A 128 8.50 -4.24 3.72
CA ASP A 128 8.03 -5.55 4.16
C ASP A 128 8.85 -6.70 3.55
N HIS A 129 9.16 -6.65 2.24
CA HIS A 129 9.99 -7.68 1.59
C HIS A 129 11.43 -7.65 2.08
N MET A 130 12.00 -6.44 2.16
CA MET A 130 13.40 -6.26 2.54
C MET A 130 13.66 -6.73 3.98
N THR A 131 12.78 -6.39 4.89
CA THR A 131 12.88 -6.78 6.30
C THR A 131 12.51 -8.24 6.53
N ALA A 132 11.57 -8.80 5.75
CA ALA A 132 11.30 -10.23 5.74
C ALA A 132 12.53 -11.03 5.30
N MET A 133 13.15 -10.66 4.17
CA MET A 133 14.33 -11.34 3.65
C MET A 133 15.52 -11.27 4.61
N LYS A 134 15.72 -10.14 5.29
CA LYS A 134 16.75 -10.01 6.32
C LYS A 134 16.61 -11.07 7.43
N ILE A 135 15.38 -11.34 7.89
CA ILE A 135 15.11 -12.35 8.92
C ILE A 135 15.23 -13.76 8.33
N ILE A 136 14.69 -13.99 7.15
CA ILE A 136 14.72 -15.30 6.48
C ILE A 136 16.17 -15.72 6.21
N ASP A 137 16.99 -14.80 5.70
CA ASP A 137 18.40 -15.05 5.47
C ASP A 137 19.16 -15.32 6.78
N TYR A 138 18.82 -14.59 7.87
CA TYR A 138 19.38 -14.90 9.20
C TYR A 138 19.05 -16.34 9.63
N VAL A 139 17.79 -16.78 9.50
CA VAL A 139 17.38 -18.15 9.83
C VAL A 139 18.14 -19.18 9.00
N HIS A 140 18.24 -18.98 7.67
CA HIS A 140 18.93 -19.88 6.76
C HIS A 140 20.45 -19.95 7.05
N LEU A 141 21.10 -18.81 7.29
CA LEU A 141 22.54 -18.74 7.62
C LEU A 141 22.86 -19.46 8.92
N ASN A 142 21.92 -19.54 9.86
CA ASN A 142 22.05 -20.32 11.09
C ASN A 142 21.59 -21.79 10.95
N GLY A 143 21.37 -22.28 9.74
CA GLY A 143 20.99 -23.68 9.46
C GLY A 143 19.52 -23.98 9.86
N GLY A 144 18.69 -22.96 9.93
CA GLY A 144 17.26 -23.07 10.28
C GLY A 144 16.36 -23.16 9.05
N LEU A 145 15.11 -23.51 9.32
CA LEU A 145 13.96 -23.50 8.39
C LEU A 145 12.88 -22.57 8.93
N VAL A 146 12.27 -21.79 8.05
CA VAL A 146 11.09 -20.99 8.37
C VAL A 146 9.85 -21.89 8.29
N GLU A 147 9.22 -22.14 9.43
CA GLU A 147 8.00 -22.93 9.55
C GLU A 147 6.72 -22.11 9.44
N GLY A 148 6.79 -20.84 9.81
CA GLY A 148 5.66 -19.93 9.78
C GLY A 148 6.07 -18.48 9.64
N PHE A 149 5.23 -17.71 8.96
CA PHE A 149 5.49 -16.30 8.67
C PHE A 149 4.18 -15.50 8.68
N TYR A 150 4.13 -14.48 9.53
CA TYR A 150 3.14 -13.42 9.49
C TYR A 150 3.82 -12.11 9.11
N SER A 151 3.17 -11.35 8.22
CA SER A 151 3.52 -9.96 7.91
C SER A 151 2.27 -9.09 8.04
N LEU A 152 2.27 -8.19 9.01
CA LEU A 152 1.14 -7.32 9.31
C LEU A 152 1.53 -5.88 9.05
N CYS A 153 0.79 -5.19 8.17
CA CYS A 153 1.09 -3.81 7.79
C CYS A 153 -0.16 -2.92 7.87
N GLY A 154 0.02 -1.70 8.37
CA GLY A 154 -1.02 -0.67 8.42
C GLY A 154 -0.45 0.73 8.22
N ALA A 155 -1.08 1.50 7.33
CA ALA A 155 -0.93 2.95 7.25
C ALA A 155 -2.23 3.56 7.76
N LEU A 156 -2.14 4.27 8.89
CA LEU A 156 -3.27 4.70 9.71
C LEU A 156 -3.13 6.17 10.08
N PRO A 157 -4.22 6.90 10.38
CA PRO A 157 -4.09 8.12 11.17
C PRO A 157 -3.47 7.76 12.53
N ALA A 158 -2.69 8.66 13.11
CA ALA A 158 -2.23 8.48 14.49
C ALA A 158 -3.43 8.40 15.45
N PRO A 159 -3.29 7.79 16.64
CA PRO A 159 -4.44 7.56 17.54
C PRO A 159 -5.28 8.81 17.82
N GLU A 160 -4.65 9.97 17.98
CA GLU A 160 -5.31 11.26 18.19
C GLU A 160 -6.07 11.79 16.98
N ALA A 161 -5.73 11.32 15.77
CA ALA A 161 -6.37 11.69 14.51
C ALA A 161 -7.40 10.64 14.02
N ALA A 162 -7.54 9.52 14.74
CA ALA A 162 -8.50 8.46 14.42
C ALA A 162 -9.89 8.76 15.02
N ASP A 163 -10.43 9.93 14.73
CA ASP A 163 -11.57 10.58 15.39
C ASP A 163 -12.95 10.32 14.73
N ASN A 164 -13.02 9.39 13.79
CA ASN A 164 -14.26 9.05 13.11
C ASN A 164 -14.66 7.57 13.35
N PRO A 165 -15.91 7.17 13.06
CA PRO A 165 -16.40 5.82 13.38
C PRO A 165 -15.65 4.67 12.68
N MET A 166 -14.95 4.96 11.57
CA MET A 166 -14.13 3.99 10.84
C MET A 166 -12.70 3.93 11.39
N GLY A 167 -12.29 4.87 12.26
CA GLY A 167 -10.91 4.99 12.73
C GLY A 167 -9.91 5.16 11.59
N TYR A 168 -10.30 5.78 10.48
CA TYR A 168 -9.44 5.86 9.29
C TYR A 168 -9.49 7.24 8.63
N LYS A 169 -8.32 7.70 8.16
CA LYS A 169 -8.18 8.85 7.27
C LYS A 169 -7.22 8.50 6.13
N PHE A 170 -7.49 9.06 4.95
CA PHE A 170 -6.66 8.81 3.78
C PHE A 170 -5.37 9.65 3.84
N THR A 171 -4.25 8.97 3.73
CA THR A 171 -2.90 9.54 3.74
C THR A 171 -2.13 9.24 2.45
N TRP A 172 -2.65 8.31 1.64
CA TRP A 172 -2.11 7.90 0.35
C TRP A 172 -3.25 7.71 -0.65
N SER A 173 -3.10 6.99 -1.75
CA SER A 173 -4.11 6.81 -2.81
C SER A 173 -5.50 6.41 -2.27
N PRO A 174 -6.46 7.33 -2.08
CA PRO A 174 -7.77 6.99 -1.48
C PRO A 174 -8.53 5.95 -2.30
N ARG A 175 -8.54 6.09 -3.63
CA ARG A 175 -9.17 5.10 -4.52
C ARG A 175 -8.48 3.74 -4.44
N GLY A 176 -7.15 3.71 -4.24
CA GLY A 176 -6.39 2.47 -4.04
C GLY A 176 -6.82 1.72 -2.78
N VAL A 177 -7.07 2.43 -1.68
CA VAL A 177 -7.57 1.83 -0.42
C VAL A 177 -8.95 1.18 -0.62
N ILE A 178 -9.85 1.87 -1.31
CA ILE A 178 -11.21 1.38 -1.55
C ILE A 178 -11.19 0.19 -2.53
N LEU A 179 -10.40 0.26 -3.60
CA LEU A 179 -10.23 -0.85 -4.54
C LEU A 179 -9.62 -2.09 -3.86
N ALA A 180 -8.74 -1.92 -2.88
CA ALA A 180 -8.18 -3.05 -2.13
C ALA A 180 -9.25 -3.88 -1.41
N SER A 181 -10.38 -3.26 -1.02
CA SER A 181 -11.52 -3.96 -0.41
C SER A 181 -12.20 -4.99 -1.32
N ARG A 182 -11.89 -5.00 -2.60
CA ARG A 182 -12.44 -5.91 -3.61
C ARG A 182 -11.53 -7.08 -3.96
N ASN A 183 -10.34 -7.14 -3.38
CA ASN A 183 -9.44 -8.24 -3.62
C ASN A 183 -9.90 -9.48 -2.86
N ASN A 184 -9.77 -10.64 -3.50
CA ASN A 184 -9.77 -11.91 -2.80
C ASN A 184 -8.48 -12.02 -1.98
N ALA A 185 -8.49 -12.90 -0.99
CA ALA A 185 -7.27 -13.24 -0.25
C ALA A 185 -7.03 -14.76 -0.29
N LEU A 186 -5.76 -15.11 -0.26
CA LEU A 186 -5.29 -16.49 -0.24
C LEU A 186 -4.09 -16.58 0.70
N TYR A 187 -4.19 -17.44 1.71
CA TYR A 187 -3.12 -17.64 2.67
C TYR A 187 -2.99 -19.10 3.10
N LEU A 188 -1.86 -19.43 3.71
CA LEU A 188 -1.57 -20.75 4.24
C LEU A 188 -1.68 -20.71 5.77
N LYS A 189 -2.48 -21.58 6.37
CA LYS A 189 -2.60 -21.76 7.82
C LYS A 189 -2.40 -23.23 8.18
N ASN A 190 -1.37 -23.54 8.95
CA ASN A 190 -1.04 -24.89 9.41
C ASN A 190 -0.96 -25.94 8.27
N GLY A 191 -0.45 -25.54 7.10
CA GLY A 191 -0.34 -26.38 5.91
C GLY A 191 -1.62 -26.49 5.08
N LYS A 192 -2.68 -25.76 5.43
CA LYS A 192 -3.93 -25.71 4.69
C LYS A 192 -4.08 -24.37 3.99
N GLU A 193 -4.31 -24.41 2.68
CA GLU A 193 -4.67 -23.22 1.90
C GLU A 193 -6.08 -22.74 2.28
N THR A 194 -6.18 -21.43 2.48
CA THR A 194 -7.45 -20.77 2.83
C THR A 194 -7.69 -19.65 1.83
N TYR A 195 -8.75 -19.79 1.06
CA TYR A 195 -9.21 -18.77 0.10
C TYR A 195 -10.38 -17.99 0.69
N ILE A 196 -10.28 -16.67 0.66
CA ILE A 196 -11.33 -15.76 1.10
C ILE A 196 -11.80 -14.97 -0.10
N ASP A 197 -13.05 -15.17 -0.47
CA ASP A 197 -13.69 -14.35 -1.51
C ASP A 197 -13.82 -12.90 -1.04
N ALA A 198 -13.68 -11.96 -1.99
CA ALA A 198 -13.75 -10.53 -1.72
C ALA A 198 -14.99 -10.13 -0.90
N VAL A 199 -16.14 -10.77 -1.13
CA VAL A 199 -17.38 -10.48 -0.39
C VAL A 199 -17.27 -10.77 1.12
N ASN A 200 -16.40 -11.69 1.50
CA ASN A 200 -16.17 -12.09 2.89
C ASN A 200 -14.86 -11.52 3.49
N LEU A 201 -14.11 -10.72 2.74
CA LEU A 201 -12.79 -10.25 3.13
C LEU A 201 -12.76 -9.65 4.56
N PHE A 202 -13.73 -8.79 4.88
CA PHE A 202 -13.79 -8.13 6.18
C PHE A 202 -14.46 -8.96 7.29
N LYS A 203 -15.04 -10.10 6.94
CA LYS A 203 -15.55 -11.08 7.92
C LYS A 203 -14.41 -11.98 8.42
N ASP A 204 -13.41 -12.24 7.58
CA ASP A 204 -12.21 -12.99 7.94
C ASP A 204 -11.20 -12.05 8.62
N ARG A 205 -11.54 -11.59 9.82
CA ARG A 205 -10.72 -10.71 10.63
C ARG A 205 -10.59 -11.20 12.06
N PHE A 206 -9.49 -10.81 12.70
CA PHE A 206 -9.28 -11.06 14.13
C PHE A 206 -8.73 -9.82 14.84
N SER A 207 -8.93 -9.75 16.15
CA SER A 207 -8.35 -8.68 16.98
C SER A 207 -6.88 -8.99 17.26
N TYR A 208 -6.04 -7.98 17.16
CA TYR A 208 -4.61 -8.09 17.42
C TYR A 208 -4.13 -6.92 18.24
N ARG A 209 -3.43 -7.20 19.35
CA ARG A 209 -2.77 -6.19 20.16
C ARG A 209 -1.38 -5.93 19.63
N PHE A 210 -1.25 -4.84 18.85
CA PHE A 210 0.05 -4.45 18.29
C PHE A 210 0.96 -3.92 19.42
N PRO A 211 2.21 -4.40 19.54
CA PRO A 211 3.13 -4.01 20.61
C PRO A 211 3.34 -2.50 20.68
N ASN A 212 3.26 -1.95 21.88
CA ASN A 212 3.45 -0.51 22.17
C ASN A 212 2.52 0.44 21.42
N PHE A 213 1.42 -0.08 20.82
CA PHE A 213 0.47 0.74 20.06
C PHE A 213 -0.97 0.58 20.54
N GLY A 214 -1.52 -0.63 20.57
CA GLY A 214 -2.88 -0.88 21.03
C GLY A 214 -3.64 -1.93 20.22
N GLU A 215 -4.96 -2.00 20.44
CA GLU A 215 -5.84 -2.98 19.80
C GLU A 215 -6.19 -2.57 18.37
N LEU A 216 -6.01 -3.49 17.44
CA LEU A 216 -6.33 -3.35 16.02
C LEU A 216 -7.11 -4.55 15.51
N GLU A 217 -7.72 -4.44 14.35
CA GLU A 217 -8.24 -5.55 13.55
C GLU A 217 -7.25 -5.88 12.43
N VAL A 218 -7.09 -7.17 12.16
CA VAL A 218 -6.28 -7.69 11.05
C VAL A 218 -7.20 -8.44 10.11
N TYR A 219 -7.11 -8.18 8.81
CA TYR A 219 -7.74 -8.99 7.77
C TYR A 219 -6.73 -9.36 6.68
N PRO A 220 -6.94 -10.49 5.94
CA PRO A 220 -5.95 -11.00 5.00
C PRO A 220 -5.75 -10.05 3.80
N ASN A 221 -4.50 -9.98 3.33
CA ASN A 221 -4.09 -9.11 2.22
C ASN A 221 -3.69 -9.91 0.99
N ARG A 222 -4.57 -9.99 -0.02
CA ARG A 222 -4.30 -10.60 -1.34
C ARG A 222 -3.77 -12.03 -1.26
N ASP A 223 -2.95 -12.41 -2.26
CA ASP A 223 -2.23 -13.67 -2.28
C ASP A 223 -0.98 -13.59 -1.40
N SER A 224 -0.96 -14.38 -0.33
CA SER A 224 0.21 -14.56 0.54
C SER A 224 1.03 -15.78 0.14
N ILE A 225 0.41 -16.80 -0.51
CA ILE A 225 1.06 -18.09 -0.77
C ILE A 225 2.21 -17.97 -1.79
N SER A 226 2.04 -17.15 -2.83
CA SER A 226 3.09 -16.94 -3.83
C SER A 226 4.41 -16.44 -3.22
N TYR A 227 4.36 -15.80 -2.05
CA TYR A 227 5.56 -15.33 -1.36
C TYR A 227 6.36 -16.45 -0.70
N THR A 228 5.83 -17.66 -0.56
CA THR A 228 6.62 -18.82 -0.12
C THR A 228 7.74 -19.13 -1.12
N GLU A 229 7.45 -19.04 -2.41
CA GLU A 229 8.44 -19.20 -3.49
C GLU A 229 9.33 -17.97 -3.64
N ILE A 230 8.73 -16.76 -3.61
CA ILE A 230 9.46 -15.47 -3.77
C ILE A 230 10.52 -15.30 -2.67
N TYR A 231 10.22 -15.72 -1.43
CA TYR A 231 11.12 -15.63 -0.28
C TYR A 231 12.01 -16.88 -0.09
N GLY A 232 11.86 -17.91 -0.92
CA GLY A 232 12.63 -19.14 -0.81
C GLY A 232 12.31 -19.97 0.44
N ILE A 233 11.07 -19.96 0.90
CA ILE A 233 10.56 -20.70 2.08
C ILE A 233 9.41 -21.66 1.73
N PRO A 234 9.53 -22.53 0.70
CA PRO A 234 8.42 -23.37 0.21
C PRO A 234 7.96 -24.44 1.21
N LYS A 235 8.71 -24.67 2.29
CA LYS A 235 8.35 -25.63 3.36
C LYS A 235 7.54 -24.99 4.48
N THR A 236 7.30 -23.70 4.42
CA THR A 236 6.50 -22.96 5.41
C THR A 236 5.09 -23.49 5.48
N ARG A 237 4.57 -23.72 6.68
CA ARG A 237 3.22 -24.23 6.93
C ARG A 237 2.20 -23.12 7.21
N THR A 238 2.65 -21.95 7.61
CA THR A 238 1.79 -20.75 7.78
C THR A 238 2.44 -19.58 7.06
N MET A 239 1.71 -19.02 6.11
CA MET A 239 2.12 -17.83 5.34
C MET A 239 0.94 -16.88 5.26
N TYR A 240 1.00 -15.78 6.00
CA TYR A 240 -0.09 -14.84 6.12
C TYR A 240 0.41 -13.38 6.02
N ARG A 241 -0.14 -12.63 5.10
CA ARG A 241 0.02 -11.19 5.03
C ARG A 241 -1.31 -10.54 5.40
N GLY A 242 -1.29 -9.65 6.37
CA GLY A 242 -2.49 -9.02 6.92
C GLY A 242 -2.42 -7.50 6.89
N THR A 243 -3.59 -6.89 6.76
CA THR A 243 -3.75 -5.44 6.84
C THR A 243 -4.29 -5.06 8.19
N LEU A 244 -3.58 -4.14 8.87
CA LEU A 244 -3.96 -3.59 10.17
C LEU A 244 -4.92 -2.41 10.00
N ARG A 245 -5.99 -2.38 10.80
CA ARG A 245 -6.95 -1.26 10.87
C ARG A 245 -7.44 -1.07 12.30
N TYR A 246 -7.86 0.15 12.63
CA TYR A 246 -8.64 0.36 13.84
C TYR A 246 -10.00 -0.32 13.74
N LYS A 247 -10.55 -0.66 14.90
CA LYS A 247 -11.91 -1.19 15.01
C LYS A 247 -12.92 -0.21 14.39
N GLY A 248 -13.85 -0.76 13.60
CA GLY A 248 -14.87 0.01 12.89
C GLY A 248 -14.67 0.06 11.38
N TRP A 249 -13.44 -0.04 10.87
CA TRP A 249 -13.17 -0.09 9.44
C TRP A 249 -13.81 -1.30 8.77
N CYS A 250 -13.47 -2.51 9.26
CA CYS A 250 -13.95 -3.75 8.65
C CYS A 250 -15.48 -3.87 8.72
N GLU A 251 -16.08 -3.52 9.86
CA GLU A 251 -17.53 -3.53 10.06
C GLU A 251 -18.23 -2.58 9.08
N SER A 252 -17.72 -1.37 8.93
CA SER A 252 -18.32 -0.34 8.07
C SER A 252 -18.21 -0.72 6.58
N LEU A 253 -17.06 -1.21 6.13
CA LEU A 253 -16.90 -1.62 4.74
C LEU A 253 -17.68 -2.89 4.41
N ASP A 254 -17.78 -3.85 5.32
CA ASP A 254 -18.62 -5.03 5.15
C ASP A 254 -20.09 -4.64 4.98
N ALA A 255 -20.59 -3.73 5.81
CA ALA A 255 -21.95 -3.20 5.71
C ALA A 255 -22.17 -2.49 4.37
N MET A 256 -21.28 -1.59 3.94
CA MET A 256 -21.38 -0.89 2.65
C MET A 256 -21.37 -1.86 1.46
N LYS A 257 -20.51 -2.87 1.49
CA LYS A 257 -20.45 -3.93 0.46
C LYS A 257 -21.74 -4.73 0.41
N SER A 258 -22.29 -5.12 1.55
CA SER A 258 -23.49 -5.99 1.65
C SER A 258 -24.72 -5.37 1.01
N ILE A 259 -24.77 -4.04 0.86
CA ILE A 259 -25.84 -3.31 0.20
C ILE A 259 -25.45 -2.72 -1.16
N GLY A 260 -24.33 -3.14 -1.73
CA GLY A 260 -23.89 -2.79 -3.09
C GLY A 260 -23.33 -1.37 -3.25
N MET A 261 -22.90 -0.70 -2.17
CA MET A 261 -22.34 0.66 -2.27
C MET A 261 -20.95 0.71 -2.93
N LEU A 262 -20.31 -0.44 -3.15
CA LEU A 262 -19.05 -0.56 -3.86
C LEU A 262 -19.19 -1.19 -5.25
N ASP A 263 -20.40 -1.26 -5.80
CA ASP A 263 -20.67 -1.83 -7.12
C ASP A 263 -20.23 -0.89 -8.26
N GLU A 264 -19.75 -1.49 -9.36
CA GLU A 264 -19.23 -0.79 -10.55
C GLU A 264 -20.29 -0.61 -11.66
N LYS A 265 -21.54 -0.96 -11.39
CA LYS A 265 -22.61 -0.75 -12.39
C LYS A 265 -22.94 0.72 -12.51
N VAL A 266 -22.74 1.28 -13.71
CA VAL A 266 -23.13 2.66 -14.01
C VAL A 266 -24.65 2.79 -13.93
N THR A 267 -25.09 3.83 -13.23
CA THR A 267 -26.51 4.12 -12.96
C THR A 267 -26.76 5.62 -13.05
N ASN A 268 -27.96 6.00 -13.49
CA ASN A 268 -28.38 7.40 -13.50
C ASN A 268 -28.78 7.86 -12.08
N TYR A 269 -28.16 8.95 -11.62
CA TYR A 269 -28.40 9.58 -10.33
C TYR A 269 -28.79 11.06 -10.45
N GLU A 270 -29.16 11.53 -11.65
CA GLU A 270 -29.55 12.92 -11.90
C GLU A 270 -30.66 13.38 -10.93
N GLY A 271 -30.43 14.50 -10.24
CA GLY A 271 -31.38 15.07 -9.29
C GLY A 271 -31.58 14.27 -7.99
N LYS A 272 -30.82 13.20 -7.77
CA LYS A 272 -30.89 12.39 -6.55
C LYS A 272 -30.08 13.01 -5.41
N THR A 273 -30.39 12.58 -4.18
CA THR A 273 -29.67 12.94 -2.95
C THR A 273 -28.88 11.75 -2.41
N TYR A 274 -28.01 11.96 -1.43
CA TYR A 274 -27.34 10.86 -0.72
C TYR A 274 -28.35 9.94 -0.02
N LEU A 275 -29.44 10.49 0.52
CA LEU A 275 -30.53 9.68 1.08
C LEU A 275 -31.22 8.82 -0.01
N ASP A 276 -31.44 9.36 -1.22
CA ASP A 276 -31.95 8.59 -2.37
C ASP A 276 -31.01 7.45 -2.72
N PHE A 277 -29.71 7.74 -2.76
CA PHE A 277 -28.67 6.78 -3.05
C PHE A 277 -28.67 5.63 -2.02
N LEU A 278 -28.61 5.95 -0.73
CA LEU A 278 -28.63 4.93 0.33
C LEU A 278 -29.92 4.10 0.30
N SER A 279 -31.06 4.73 0.17
CA SER A 279 -32.38 4.07 0.06
C SER A 279 -32.40 3.06 -1.10
N LYS A 280 -31.88 3.47 -2.27
CA LYS A 280 -31.79 2.63 -3.46
C LYS A 280 -30.84 1.44 -3.25
N GLN A 281 -29.62 1.67 -2.73
CA GLN A 281 -28.63 0.61 -2.51
C GLN A 281 -29.16 -0.39 -1.45
N ALA A 282 -29.74 0.12 -0.38
CA ALA A 282 -30.34 -0.73 0.65
C ALA A 282 -31.63 -1.42 0.19
N GLY A 283 -32.29 -0.99 -0.89
CA GLY A 283 -33.60 -1.50 -1.29
C GLY A 283 -34.68 -1.25 -0.21
N ILE A 284 -34.62 -0.11 0.47
CA ILE A 284 -35.47 0.27 1.60
C ILE A 284 -36.00 1.69 1.36
N ASP A 285 -37.31 1.90 1.61
CA ASP A 285 -37.91 3.24 1.54
C ASP A 285 -37.28 4.20 2.54
N LYS A 286 -37.25 5.49 2.19
CA LYS A 286 -36.68 6.55 3.06
C LYS A 286 -37.34 6.67 4.42
N LYS A 287 -38.62 6.29 4.53
CA LYS A 287 -39.31 6.30 5.81
C LYS A 287 -38.69 5.28 6.77
N ASP A 288 -38.22 5.76 7.91
CA ASP A 288 -37.54 4.95 8.93
C ASP A 288 -36.30 4.20 8.40
N LEU A 289 -35.64 4.76 7.36
CA LEU A 289 -34.52 4.10 6.66
C LEU A 289 -33.42 3.65 7.62
N ARG A 290 -33.07 4.48 8.62
CA ARG A 290 -32.02 4.16 9.60
C ARG A 290 -32.34 2.87 10.37
N ILE A 291 -33.54 2.79 10.96
CA ILE A 291 -33.96 1.61 11.74
C ILE A 291 -34.03 0.36 10.88
N LYS A 292 -34.62 0.49 9.68
CA LYS A 292 -34.76 -0.63 8.74
C LYS A 292 -33.41 -1.08 8.19
N LEU A 293 -32.48 -0.17 7.97
CA LEU A 293 -31.12 -0.49 7.53
C LEU A 293 -30.36 -1.24 8.63
N ALA A 294 -30.42 -0.77 9.88
CA ALA A 294 -29.82 -1.46 11.00
C ALA A 294 -30.36 -2.90 11.13
N ALA A 295 -31.69 -3.06 11.06
CA ALA A 295 -32.33 -4.38 11.09
C ALA A 295 -31.87 -5.28 9.92
N ARG A 296 -31.79 -4.74 8.68
CA ARG A 296 -31.31 -5.47 7.49
C ARG A 296 -29.86 -5.94 7.63
N LEU A 297 -29.01 -5.11 8.22
CA LEU A 297 -27.60 -5.43 8.46
C LEU A 297 -27.38 -6.33 9.68
N GLY A 298 -28.43 -6.59 10.48
CA GLY A 298 -28.30 -7.29 11.77
C GLY A 298 -27.43 -6.51 12.75
N ALA A 299 -27.40 -5.18 12.63
CA ALA A 299 -26.52 -4.29 13.38
C ALA A 299 -27.33 -3.47 14.41
N ASP A 300 -26.68 -3.12 15.51
CA ASP A 300 -27.19 -2.09 16.43
C ASP A 300 -27.12 -0.72 15.78
N GLU A 301 -28.10 0.17 16.05
CA GLU A 301 -28.06 1.56 15.56
C GLU A 301 -26.85 2.34 16.09
N ALA A 302 -26.26 1.93 17.20
CA ALA A 302 -25.03 2.49 17.76
C ALA A 302 -23.75 1.84 17.22
N SER A 303 -23.84 0.85 16.32
CA SER A 303 -22.71 0.17 15.72
C SER A 303 -21.81 1.11 14.93
N ALA A 304 -20.55 0.70 14.70
CA ALA A 304 -19.60 1.47 13.89
C ALA A 304 -20.11 1.66 12.46
N ALA A 305 -20.73 0.62 11.87
CA ALA A 305 -21.33 0.71 10.54
C ALA A 305 -22.39 1.81 10.45
N MET A 306 -23.38 1.82 11.36
CA MET A 306 -24.47 2.82 11.33
C MET A 306 -23.95 4.23 11.58
N LYS A 307 -23.01 4.39 12.52
CA LYS A 307 -22.33 5.68 12.75
C LYS A 307 -21.54 6.14 11.53
N SER A 308 -20.95 5.23 10.75
CA SER A 308 -20.21 5.55 9.54
C SER A 308 -21.12 6.06 8.42
N PHE A 309 -22.31 5.47 8.23
CA PHE A 309 -23.30 6.00 7.29
C PHE A 309 -23.74 7.43 7.68
N GLU A 310 -23.92 7.68 8.97
CA GLU A 310 -24.28 9.01 9.49
C GLU A 310 -23.13 10.01 9.32
N PHE A 311 -21.91 9.66 9.75
CA PHE A 311 -20.71 10.49 9.61
C PHE A 311 -20.44 10.87 8.15
N LEU A 312 -20.60 9.94 7.23
CA LEU A 312 -20.47 10.18 5.81
C LEU A 312 -21.65 10.94 5.20
N GLY A 313 -22.74 11.20 5.96
CA GLY A 313 -23.88 11.98 5.52
C GLY A 313 -24.79 11.26 4.52
N PHE A 314 -24.80 9.92 4.50
CA PHE A 314 -25.67 9.16 3.60
C PHE A 314 -27.15 9.24 3.96
N PHE A 315 -27.51 9.71 5.16
CA PHE A 315 -28.89 10.01 5.56
C PHE A 315 -29.32 11.44 5.22
N GLU A 316 -28.47 12.25 4.61
CA GLU A 316 -28.74 13.66 4.30
C GLU A 316 -29.45 13.83 2.94
N ASN A 317 -30.29 14.89 2.83
CA ASN A 317 -30.92 15.30 1.58
C ASN A 317 -30.00 16.18 0.70
N GLU A 318 -28.69 16.13 0.90
CA GLU A 318 -27.71 16.78 0.05
C GLU A 318 -27.73 16.18 -1.34
N LYS A 319 -27.76 17.03 -2.37
CA LYS A 319 -27.81 16.58 -3.78
C LYS A 319 -26.51 15.93 -4.21
N LEU A 320 -26.64 14.86 -4.99
CA LEU A 320 -25.52 14.25 -5.69
C LEU A 320 -25.15 15.11 -6.91
N ASN A 321 -23.84 15.29 -7.14
CA ASN A 321 -23.32 16.02 -8.31
C ASN A 321 -22.98 15.06 -9.48
N TYR A 322 -23.83 14.03 -9.69
CA TYR A 322 -23.63 13.03 -10.74
C TYR A 322 -24.89 12.93 -11.61
N ARG A 323 -24.67 12.86 -12.90
CA ARG A 323 -25.72 12.40 -13.82
C ARG A 323 -25.68 10.88 -13.93
N GLU A 324 -24.52 10.33 -14.28
CA GLU A 324 -24.25 8.91 -14.34
C GLU A 324 -22.98 8.60 -13.53
N ALA A 325 -23.05 7.60 -12.67
CA ALA A 325 -21.93 7.15 -11.85
C ALA A 325 -22.12 5.70 -11.44
N THR A 326 -21.05 5.09 -10.92
CA THR A 326 -21.14 3.83 -10.17
C THR A 326 -21.41 4.11 -8.69
N ALA A 327 -21.98 3.15 -7.98
CA ALA A 327 -22.15 3.26 -6.53
C ALA A 327 -20.78 3.40 -5.82
N SER A 328 -19.76 2.73 -6.35
CA SER A 328 -18.39 2.83 -5.89
C SER A 328 -17.79 4.23 -6.02
N GLU A 329 -18.02 4.92 -7.14
CA GLU A 329 -17.55 6.30 -7.33
C GLU A 329 -18.19 7.24 -6.30
N ILE A 330 -19.53 7.20 -6.15
CA ILE A 330 -20.24 8.03 -5.19
C ILE A 330 -19.75 7.80 -3.76
N THR A 331 -19.63 6.52 -3.36
CA THR A 331 -19.15 6.15 -2.03
C THR A 331 -17.70 6.58 -1.81
N SER A 332 -16.84 6.35 -2.79
CA SER A 332 -15.42 6.72 -2.73
C SER A 332 -15.23 8.23 -2.60
N ASP A 333 -15.91 9.00 -3.44
CA ASP A 333 -15.78 10.46 -3.43
C ASP A 333 -16.35 11.05 -2.14
N ARG A 334 -17.43 10.46 -1.59
CA ARG A 334 -17.98 10.87 -0.29
C ARG A 334 -17.00 10.55 0.86
N MET A 335 -16.41 9.37 0.86
CA MET A 335 -15.36 9.02 1.83
C MET A 335 -14.16 9.97 1.71
N ILE A 336 -13.67 10.23 0.49
CA ILE A 336 -12.55 11.14 0.26
C ILE A 336 -12.87 12.54 0.79
N SER A 337 -14.06 13.06 0.53
CA SER A 337 -14.45 14.41 0.97
C SER A 337 -14.51 14.58 2.50
N ARG A 338 -14.69 13.48 3.25
CA ARG A 338 -14.89 13.51 4.72
C ARG A 338 -13.74 12.91 5.52
N MET A 339 -12.83 12.18 4.86
CA MET A 339 -11.84 11.34 5.55
C MET A 339 -10.40 11.61 5.10
N MET A 340 -10.07 12.76 4.53
CA MET A 340 -8.67 13.12 4.30
C MET A 340 -7.98 13.46 5.62
N LEU A 341 -6.70 13.10 5.74
CA LEU A 341 -5.88 13.54 6.88
C LEU A 341 -5.76 15.06 6.85
N GLY A 342 -6.02 15.71 7.98
CA GLY A 342 -5.92 17.16 8.12
C GLY A 342 -4.47 17.65 8.16
N GLU A 343 -4.24 18.92 7.83
CA GLU A 343 -2.89 19.52 7.73
C GLU A 343 -2.09 19.45 9.05
N ASN A 344 -2.75 19.50 10.19
CA ASN A 344 -2.11 19.45 11.51
C ASN A 344 -2.14 18.05 12.15
N GLU A 345 -2.65 17.06 11.43
CA GLU A 345 -2.76 15.70 11.93
C GLU A 345 -1.55 14.86 11.51
N LYS A 346 -1.27 13.85 12.31
CA LYS A 346 -0.22 12.87 12.04
C LYS A 346 -0.82 11.57 11.55
N ASP A 347 -0.06 10.86 10.74
CA ASP A 347 -0.26 9.45 10.46
C ASP A 347 0.75 8.59 11.20
N VAL A 348 0.54 7.29 11.15
CA VAL A 348 1.45 6.27 11.65
C VAL A 348 1.50 5.10 10.69
N VAL A 349 2.69 4.57 10.49
CA VAL A 349 2.91 3.31 9.80
C VAL A 349 3.30 2.25 10.82
N LEU A 350 2.59 1.12 10.74
CA LEU A 350 2.84 -0.07 11.55
C LEU A 350 3.26 -1.19 10.60
N LEU A 351 4.37 -1.85 10.88
CA LEU A 351 4.79 -3.05 10.17
C LEU A 351 5.35 -4.05 11.18
N GLN A 352 4.90 -5.30 11.11
CA GLN A 352 5.43 -6.35 11.96
C GLN A 352 5.56 -7.66 11.21
N HIS A 353 6.73 -8.30 11.37
CA HIS A 353 6.93 -9.70 11.00
C HIS A 353 7.00 -10.55 12.24
N ILE A 354 6.39 -11.74 12.18
CA ILE A 354 6.51 -12.76 13.20
C ILE A 354 6.88 -14.05 12.47
N VAL A 355 8.07 -14.56 12.74
CA VAL A 355 8.66 -15.68 12.04
C VAL A 355 8.89 -16.82 13.03
N LYS A 356 8.35 -18.00 12.75
CA LYS A 356 8.67 -19.22 13.48
C LYS A 356 9.76 -19.97 12.73
N ALA A 357 10.85 -20.23 13.40
CA ALA A 357 12.00 -20.96 12.88
C ALA A 357 12.27 -22.23 13.69
N SER A 358 12.75 -23.28 13.00
CA SER A 358 13.30 -24.49 13.61
C SER A 358 14.71 -24.75 13.12
N TYR A 359 15.54 -25.33 13.95
CA TYR A 359 16.97 -25.57 13.69
C TYR A 359 17.31 -27.06 13.77
N THR A 360 18.40 -27.43 13.08
CA THR A 360 18.86 -28.82 12.97
C THR A 360 19.24 -29.47 14.32
N ASN A 361 19.54 -28.65 15.32
CA ASN A 361 19.83 -29.10 16.70
C ASN A 361 18.57 -29.41 17.53
N GLY A 362 17.38 -29.34 16.91
CA GLY A 362 16.09 -29.57 17.56
C GLY A 362 15.52 -28.39 18.35
N THR A 363 16.19 -27.24 18.34
CA THR A 363 15.64 -26.00 18.93
C THR A 363 14.74 -25.25 17.94
N GLY A 364 13.88 -24.40 18.47
CA GLY A 364 13.07 -23.46 17.69
C GLY A 364 12.97 -22.12 18.39
N GLU A 365 12.65 -21.10 17.63
CA GLU A 365 12.38 -19.76 18.15
C GLU A 365 11.30 -19.06 17.35
N VAL A 366 10.74 -18.02 17.94
CA VAL A 366 10.01 -16.98 17.23
C VAL A 366 10.88 -15.72 17.17
N ILE A 367 10.95 -15.14 15.98
CA ILE A 367 11.60 -13.86 15.74
C ILE A 367 10.50 -12.84 15.44
N ARG A 368 10.50 -11.72 16.17
CA ARG A 368 9.57 -10.62 15.95
C ARG A 368 10.34 -9.39 15.49
N SER A 369 9.90 -8.77 14.41
CA SER A 369 10.47 -7.52 13.88
C SER A 369 9.34 -6.50 13.77
N THR A 370 9.49 -5.35 14.42
CA THR A 370 8.41 -4.37 14.60
C THR A 370 8.87 -2.98 14.23
N MET A 371 8.05 -2.26 13.46
CA MET A 371 8.21 -0.84 13.16
C MET A 371 6.95 -0.07 13.55
N VAL A 372 7.14 1.05 14.22
CA VAL A 372 6.13 2.09 14.47
C VAL A 372 6.76 3.40 14.05
N ASP A 373 6.34 3.94 12.92
CA ASP A 373 6.86 5.20 12.38
C ASP A 373 5.74 6.25 12.35
N TYR A 374 5.93 7.34 13.09
CA TYR A 374 5.00 8.47 13.12
C TYR A 374 5.43 9.54 12.13
N GLY A 375 4.48 10.02 11.34
CA GLY A 375 4.70 11.14 10.44
C GLY A 375 4.72 12.48 11.14
N SER A 376 5.20 13.47 10.43
CA SER A 376 5.07 14.89 10.79
C SER A 376 3.86 15.51 10.10
N PRO A 377 3.14 16.44 10.74
CA PRO A 377 2.00 17.11 10.11
C PRO A 377 2.36 17.74 8.77
N SER A 378 1.42 17.73 7.86
CA SER A 378 1.35 18.40 6.55
C SER A 378 2.38 18.03 5.48
N THR A 379 3.59 17.57 5.79
CA THR A 379 4.64 17.50 4.77
C THR A 379 5.40 16.18 4.69
N ASN A 380 5.62 15.52 5.82
CA ASN A 380 6.39 14.28 5.92
C ASN A 380 5.58 13.21 6.65
N THR A 381 4.46 12.81 6.03
CA THR A 381 3.67 11.71 6.56
C THR A 381 4.51 10.43 6.62
N ALA A 382 4.24 9.57 7.60
CA ALA A 382 4.94 8.29 7.75
C ALA A 382 4.80 7.46 6.46
N ILE A 383 3.60 7.42 5.88
CA ILE A 383 3.36 6.68 4.63
C ILE A 383 4.14 7.29 3.45
N SER A 384 4.23 8.61 3.34
CA SER A 384 4.97 9.22 2.23
C SER A 384 6.47 8.91 2.30
N ARG A 385 7.06 8.96 3.50
CA ARG A 385 8.47 8.61 3.73
C ARG A 385 8.74 7.14 3.45
N THR A 386 7.94 6.25 4.02
CA THR A 386 8.13 4.79 3.91
C THR A 386 7.84 4.25 2.50
N VAL A 387 7.05 4.95 1.69
CA VAL A 387 6.84 4.60 0.27
C VAL A 387 7.89 5.22 -0.64
N ALA A 388 8.24 6.50 -0.45
CA ALA A 388 9.09 7.23 -1.38
C ALA A 388 10.58 6.93 -1.20
N LEU A 389 11.06 6.85 0.04
CA LEU A 389 12.49 6.74 0.32
C LEU A 389 13.13 5.43 -0.15
N PRO A 390 12.50 4.25 -0.04
CA PRO A 390 13.07 3.02 -0.60
C PRO A 390 13.33 3.13 -2.10
N ALA A 391 12.37 3.67 -2.86
CA ALA A 391 12.50 3.87 -4.31
C ALA A 391 13.56 4.93 -4.64
N ALA A 392 13.65 6.01 -3.87
CA ALA A 392 14.66 7.05 -4.06
C ALA A 392 16.08 6.52 -3.81
N ILE A 393 16.28 5.79 -2.71
CA ILE A 393 17.57 5.17 -2.37
C ILE A 393 17.96 4.14 -3.44
N ALA A 394 17.05 3.25 -3.85
CA ALA A 394 17.31 2.28 -4.90
C ALA A 394 17.71 2.96 -6.22
N THR A 395 16.99 4.02 -6.62
CA THR A 395 17.30 4.82 -7.81
C THR A 395 18.71 5.39 -7.75
N ARG A 396 19.11 5.96 -6.63
CA ARG A 396 20.48 6.45 -6.42
C ARG A 396 21.53 5.32 -6.52
N LEU A 397 21.28 4.20 -5.85
CA LEU A 397 22.20 3.06 -5.88
C LEU A 397 22.40 2.49 -7.30
N ILE A 398 21.33 2.49 -8.12
CA ILE A 398 21.40 2.12 -9.54
C ILE A 398 22.24 3.13 -10.32
N LEU A 399 22.00 4.43 -10.13
CA LEU A 399 22.77 5.49 -10.82
C LEU A 399 24.25 5.52 -10.44
N GLU A 400 24.58 5.10 -9.21
CA GLU A 400 25.95 4.98 -8.71
C GLU A 400 26.63 3.65 -9.09
N GLY A 401 25.93 2.75 -9.79
CA GLY A 401 26.44 1.43 -10.17
C GLY A 401 26.63 0.46 -8.98
N LYS A 402 25.93 0.70 -7.86
CA LYS A 402 25.96 -0.20 -6.68
C LYS A 402 24.96 -1.34 -6.78
N ILE A 403 23.89 -1.15 -7.55
CA ILE A 403 22.97 -2.22 -7.96
C ILE A 403 23.12 -2.40 -9.46
N MET A 404 23.74 -3.54 -9.86
CA MET A 404 24.03 -3.88 -11.25
C MET A 404 23.33 -5.20 -11.59
N LEU A 405 22.06 -5.09 -11.93
CA LEU A 405 21.20 -6.20 -12.35
C LEU A 405 20.52 -5.85 -13.67
N SER A 406 20.07 -6.86 -14.40
CA SER A 406 19.26 -6.72 -15.61
C SER A 406 18.08 -7.67 -15.53
N GLY A 407 16.90 -7.22 -15.90
CA GLY A 407 15.65 -7.96 -15.80
C GLY A 407 14.63 -7.27 -14.91
N VAL A 408 13.57 -8.00 -14.55
CA VAL A 408 12.49 -7.54 -13.65
C VAL A 408 12.72 -8.12 -12.26
N TYR A 409 12.89 -7.26 -11.26
CA TYR A 409 13.19 -7.67 -9.89
C TYR A 409 12.26 -7.05 -8.87
N ARG A 410 12.18 -7.74 -7.71
CA ARG A 410 11.68 -7.27 -6.41
C ARG A 410 12.86 -7.08 -5.46
N PRO A 411 12.72 -6.34 -4.35
CA PRO A 411 13.83 -6.07 -3.42
C PRO A 411 14.08 -7.25 -2.44
N VAL A 412 14.18 -8.47 -2.98
CA VAL A 412 14.36 -9.70 -2.17
C VAL A 412 15.81 -10.24 -2.18
N LEU A 413 16.70 -9.60 -2.93
CA LEU A 413 18.10 -10.01 -3.00
C LEU A 413 18.96 -9.20 -2.03
N PRO A 414 19.95 -9.81 -1.33
CA PRO A 414 20.82 -9.13 -0.36
C PRO A 414 21.50 -7.87 -0.92
N GLN A 415 21.96 -7.92 -2.18
CA GLN A 415 22.60 -6.78 -2.86
C GLN A 415 21.63 -5.60 -3.12
N ILE A 416 20.30 -5.81 -3.02
CA ILE A 416 19.29 -4.77 -3.12
C ILE A 416 18.89 -4.32 -1.72
N TYR A 417 18.40 -5.26 -0.87
CA TYR A 417 17.77 -4.88 0.38
C TYR A 417 18.75 -4.40 1.46
N ILE A 418 19.96 -4.95 1.53
CA ILE A 418 20.92 -4.57 2.58
C ILE A 418 21.29 -3.08 2.50
N PRO A 419 21.76 -2.54 1.34
CA PRO A 419 22.13 -1.13 1.28
C PRO A 419 20.92 -0.18 1.43
N ILE A 420 19.73 -0.59 0.99
CA ILE A 420 18.50 0.21 1.15
C ILE A 420 18.12 0.28 2.63
N LEU A 421 18.03 -0.85 3.33
CA LEU A 421 17.69 -0.89 4.75
C LEU A 421 18.70 -0.13 5.62
N ASN A 422 20.00 -0.23 5.29
CA ASN A 422 21.03 0.52 6.00
C ASN A 422 20.83 2.03 5.88
N GLU A 423 20.47 2.54 4.70
CA GLU A 423 20.22 3.96 4.53
C GLU A 423 18.89 4.41 5.14
N LEU A 424 17.83 3.59 5.03
CA LEU A 424 16.54 3.86 5.69
C LEU A 424 16.71 4.02 7.19
N ARG A 425 17.55 3.18 7.84
CA ARG A 425 17.88 3.31 9.26
C ARG A 425 18.53 4.65 9.59
N HIS A 426 19.46 5.15 8.77
CA HIS A 426 20.04 6.48 8.95
C HIS A 426 19.02 7.62 8.77
N LEU A 427 17.94 7.36 8.04
CA LEU A 427 16.82 8.30 7.86
C LEU A 427 15.71 8.10 8.92
N GLY A 428 15.96 7.28 9.95
CA GLY A 428 15.03 7.04 11.06
C GLY A 428 13.92 6.04 10.76
N ILE A 429 14.01 5.26 9.68
CA ILE A 429 13.06 4.18 9.34
C ILE A 429 13.75 2.86 9.63
N GLU A 430 13.36 2.22 10.73
CA GLU A 430 14.07 1.05 11.25
C GLU A 430 13.08 0.07 11.90
N MET A 431 13.41 -1.24 11.81
CA MET A 431 12.71 -2.30 12.54
C MET A 431 13.44 -2.58 13.86
N SER A 432 12.69 -2.74 14.95
CA SER A 432 13.18 -3.32 16.20
C SER A 432 12.99 -4.83 16.18
N GLU A 433 14.04 -5.59 16.41
CA GLU A 433 14.05 -7.04 16.26
C GLU A 433 14.26 -7.73 17.63
N GLU A 434 13.43 -8.73 17.91
CA GLU A 434 13.48 -9.60 19.08
C GLU A 434 13.68 -11.04 18.61
N TYR A 435 14.75 -11.67 19.08
CA TYR A 435 15.12 -13.06 18.76
C TYR A 435 14.94 -13.96 19.96
N GLY A 436 14.86 -15.27 19.75
CA GLY A 436 14.81 -16.26 20.83
C GLY A 436 13.49 -16.27 21.61
N LEU A 437 12.41 -15.75 21.04
CA LEU A 437 11.10 -15.80 21.69
C LEU A 437 10.54 -17.24 21.71
N PRO A 438 9.71 -17.60 22.72
CA PRO A 438 9.08 -18.92 22.79
C PRO A 438 8.26 -19.24 21.55
N VAL A 439 8.33 -20.50 21.07
CA VAL A 439 7.61 -20.94 19.84
C VAL A 439 6.11 -20.83 19.95
N GLU A 440 5.55 -20.88 21.16
CA GLU A 440 4.14 -20.72 21.47
C GLU A 440 3.64 -19.29 21.21
N SER A 441 4.55 -18.31 21.14
CA SER A 441 4.22 -16.90 20.83
C SER A 441 3.95 -16.64 19.35
N PHE A 442 4.00 -17.67 18.51
CA PHE A 442 3.80 -17.55 17.06
C PHE A 442 2.32 -17.43 16.65
N GLU A 443 1.42 -18.16 17.33
CA GLU A 443 0.04 -18.25 16.85
C GLU A 443 -0.74 -16.95 17.11
N LEU A 444 -1.24 -16.34 16.05
CA LEU A 444 -2.01 -15.09 16.10
C LEU A 444 -3.49 -15.29 15.73
N MET A 445 -3.73 -16.15 14.75
CA MET A 445 -5.10 -16.39 14.25
C MET A 445 -5.83 -17.33 15.20
N PRO A 446 -7.11 -17.04 15.52
CA PRO A 446 -7.93 -17.96 16.28
C PRO A 446 -8.05 -19.32 15.54
N GLU A 447 -8.25 -20.39 16.31
CA GLU A 447 -8.42 -21.75 15.80
C GLU A 447 -9.59 -21.89 14.84
#